data_9cd932a8503011b7cc31c2893fb614d3
#
_entry.id   9cd932a8503011b7cc31c2893fb614d3
#
_cell.length_a   1.000
_cell.length_b   1.000
_cell.length_c   1.000
_cell.angle_alpha   90.00
_cell.angle_beta   90.00
_cell.angle_gamma   90.00
#
_symmetry.space_group_name_H-M   'P 1'
#
loop_
_entity.id
_entity.type
_entity.pdbx_description
1 polymer ?
#
loop_
_entity_poly.entity_id
_entity_poly.type
_entity_poly.pdbx_seq_one_letter_code
_entity_poly.pdbx_strand_id
1 'polypeptide(L)'
;MKKTVFYLLFLLLGASLYAQGFDSFMAKNPDKTFIGAIMQAESINEDTHRFIDVALAPITISFSHSIKSQKITPSYIEMTKVVQNLIENGKIPMQNVGLSHAIKEIKSYNELNALFGQKINPTLLFDVPTDKASKQNLLVVSLEQKLLSIYMDLPDTPVLQGKKLEYDTNKLIYLNSVTFGRKAVALIESEQPLSKLKAAIDNVMQNYNNPEKIADTSHAILSNSNIRVMIVGGNAQMNVQSGNALTELLLYFNQKITGSDFISPIIFTAAWAKDNSVFENK
;
A
#
# COMPACT_ATOMS: atom_id res chain seq x y z
N MET A 1 29.35 -12.01 -38.94
CA MET A 1 28.11 -11.28 -38.67
C MET A 1 27.22 -12.05 -37.67
N LYS A 2 27.61 -12.14 -36.38
CA LYS A 2 26.80 -12.81 -35.30
C LYS A 2 27.10 -12.25 -33.88
N LYS A 3 27.38 -10.96 -33.72
CA LYS A 3 27.66 -10.37 -32.39
C LYS A 3 26.78 -9.16 -31.99
N THR A 4 25.79 -8.78 -32.80
CA THR A 4 25.03 -7.53 -32.57
C THR A 4 23.61 -7.76 -32.00
N VAL A 5 23.17 -9.00 -31.76
CA VAL A 5 21.79 -9.28 -31.29
C VAL A 5 21.68 -9.40 -29.75
N PHE A 6 22.80 -9.48 -29.02
CA PHE A 6 22.76 -9.75 -27.57
C PHE A 6 22.65 -8.50 -26.67
N TYR A 7 22.82 -7.30 -27.22
CA TYR A 7 22.78 -6.04 -26.43
C TYR A 7 21.40 -5.38 -26.36
N LEU A 8 20.45 -5.80 -27.20
CA LEU A 8 19.11 -5.18 -27.21
C LEU A 8 18.13 -5.79 -26.19
N LEU A 9 18.45 -6.97 -25.64
CA LEU A 9 17.55 -7.66 -24.68
C LEU A 9 17.73 -7.21 -23.23
N PHE A 10 18.85 -6.54 -22.90
CA PHE A 10 19.12 -6.06 -21.54
C PHE A 10 18.56 -4.67 -21.23
N LEU A 11 18.13 -3.90 -22.23
CA LEU A 11 17.59 -2.54 -22.07
C LEU A 11 16.07 -2.54 -21.78
N LEU A 12 15.37 -3.66 -21.95
CA LEU A 12 13.92 -3.77 -21.69
C LEU A 12 13.59 -4.25 -20.26
N LEU A 13 14.57 -4.69 -19.48
CA LEU A 13 14.37 -5.16 -18.09
C LEU A 13 14.52 -4.04 -17.03
N GLY A 14 14.92 -2.83 -17.44
CA GLY A 14 15.15 -1.71 -16.52
C GLY A 14 13.92 -0.84 -16.22
N ALA A 15 12.81 -1.01 -16.92
CA ALA A 15 11.67 -0.07 -16.83
C ALA A 15 10.54 -0.52 -15.86
N SER A 16 10.61 -1.73 -15.30
CA SER A 16 9.50 -2.30 -14.51
C SER A 16 9.64 -2.21 -12.99
N LEU A 17 10.71 -1.61 -12.46
CA LEU A 17 10.93 -1.58 -11.00
C LEU A 17 10.31 -0.38 -10.27
N TYR A 18 9.76 0.59 -10.97
CA TYR A 18 9.24 1.83 -10.36
C TYR A 18 7.72 1.87 -10.14
N ALA A 19 6.97 0.86 -10.62
CA ALA A 19 5.50 0.86 -10.53
C ALA A 19 4.93 0.16 -9.29
N GLN A 20 5.71 -0.64 -8.56
CA GLN A 20 5.19 -1.59 -7.54
C GLN A 20 4.53 -0.95 -6.30
N GLY A 21 4.70 0.34 -6.05
CA GLY A 21 4.13 0.99 -4.86
C GLY A 21 2.68 1.47 -5.02
N PHE A 22 2.11 1.39 -6.23
CA PHE A 22 0.77 1.89 -6.55
C PHE A 22 -0.16 0.83 -7.18
N ASP A 23 0.31 -0.41 -7.37
CA ASP A 23 -0.42 -1.48 -8.05
C ASP A 23 -1.39 -2.26 -7.14
N SER A 24 -1.39 -1.99 -5.85
CA SER A 24 -2.26 -2.61 -4.87
C SER A 24 -3.20 -1.59 -4.24
N PHE A 25 -4.36 -2.05 -3.78
CA PHE A 25 -5.34 -1.18 -3.17
C PHE A 25 -5.02 -0.93 -1.71
N MET A 26 -5.11 0.34 -1.30
CA MET A 26 -4.92 0.72 0.09
C MET A 26 -6.08 0.26 0.97
N ALA A 27 -5.79 -0.30 2.13
CA ALA A 27 -6.78 -0.73 3.11
C ALA A 27 -7.37 0.49 3.86
N LYS A 28 -8.39 1.13 3.30
CA LYS A 28 -9.04 2.33 3.87
C LYS A 28 -9.85 2.03 5.14
N ASN A 29 -10.32 0.80 5.30
CA ASN A 29 -11.03 0.30 6.50
C ASN A 29 -10.29 -0.93 7.02
N PRO A 30 -9.17 -0.78 7.75
CA PRO A 30 -8.35 -1.92 8.17
C PRO A 30 -9.11 -2.97 8.97
N ASP A 31 -10.03 -2.56 9.85
CA ASP A 31 -10.87 -3.41 10.69
C ASP A 31 -11.87 -4.30 9.92
N LYS A 32 -12.17 -3.95 8.68
CA LYS A 32 -13.03 -4.73 7.76
C LYS A 32 -12.25 -5.39 6.62
N THR A 33 -10.96 -5.11 6.51
CA THR A 33 -10.10 -5.66 5.47
C THR A 33 -9.54 -7.00 5.93
N PHE A 34 -10.11 -8.11 5.44
CA PHE A 34 -9.65 -9.47 5.73
C PHE A 34 -9.71 -10.35 4.48
N ILE A 35 -8.93 -11.42 4.48
CA ILE A 35 -8.87 -12.35 3.36
C ILE A 35 -10.24 -12.99 3.12
N GLY A 36 -10.74 -12.94 1.87
CA GLY A 36 -12.07 -13.41 1.49
C GLY A 36 -13.21 -12.40 1.75
N ALA A 37 -12.95 -11.20 2.31
CA ALA A 37 -13.99 -10.17 2.46
C ALA A 37 -14.60 -9.81 1.10
N ILE A 38 -15.92 -9.68 1.05
CA ILE A 38 -16.66 -9.27 -0.16
C ILE A 38 -16.95 -7.79 -0.10
N MET A 39 -16.76 -7.08 -1.23
CA MET A 39 -17.07 -5.66 -1.31
C MET A 39 -17.58 -5.26 -2.71
N GLN A 40 -18.22 -4.10 -2.79
CA GLN A 40 -18.63 -3.50 -4.05
C GLN A 40 -17.39 -2.95 -4.77
N ALA A 41 -17.15 -3.38 -6.01
CA ALA A 41 -15.96 -3.00 -6.79
C ALA A 41 -15.80 -1.49 -6.95
N GLU A 42 -16.90 -0.76 -7.18
CA GLU A 42 -16.86 0.69 -7.35
C GLU A 42 -16.36 1.45 -6.11
N SER A 43 -16.50 0.84 -4.90
CA SER A 43 -16.07 1.47 -3.65
C SER A 43 -14.54 1.53 -3.48
N ILE A 44 -13.79 0.88 -4.36
CA ILE A 44 -12.33 1.10 -4.47
C ILE A 44 -12.02 2.58 -4.72
N ASN A 45 -12.88 3.25 -5.47
CA ASN A 45 -12.73 4.65 -5.86
C ASN A 45 -13.30 5.66 -4.83
N GLU A 46 -13.80 5.19 -3.69
CA GLU A 46 -14.42 6.02 -2.65
C GLU A 46 -13.53 6.18 -1.42
N ASP A 47 -13.83 7.12 -0.54
CA ASP A 47 -13.07 7.37 0.69
C ASP A 47 -13.11 6.18 1.65
N THR A 48 -14.17 5.37 1.58
CA THR A 48 -14.35 4.14 2.37
C THR A 48 -14.79 2.99 1.47
N HIS A 49 -14.36 1.76 1.81
CA HIS A 49 -14.80 0.56 1.11
C HIS A 49 -16.16 0.09 1.61
N ARG A 50 -17.06 -0.29 0.71
CA ARG A 50 -18.38 -0.83 1.04
C ARG A 50 -18.34 -2.35 1.05
N PHE A 51 -18.05 -2.90 2.22
CA PHE A 51 -18.07 -4.33 2.45
C PHE A 51 -19.51 -4.87 2.54
N ILE A 52 -19.67 -6.14 2.14
CA ILE A 52 -20.95 -6.86 2.18
C ILE A 52 -20.78 -8.00 3.15
N ASP A 53 -21.68 -8.08 4.12
CA ASP A 53 -21.70 -9.17 5.08
C ASP A 53 -22.32 -10.42 4.43
N VAL A 54 -21.44 -11.35 4.06
CA VAL A 54 -21.81 -12.65 3.51
C VAL A 54 -20.86 -13.72 4.01
N ALA A 55 -21.43 -14.76 4.65
CA ALA A 55 -20.63 -15.88 5.09
C ALA A 55 -20.13 -16.70 3.89
N LEU A 56 -18.82 -16.88 3.78
CA LEU A 56 -18.20 -17.78 2.82
C LEU A 56 -17.94 -19.15 3.43
N ALA A 57 -17.79 -20.17 2.57
CA ALA A 57 -17.23 -21.45 2.96
C ALA A 57 -15.77 -21.28 3.42
N PRO A 58 -15.22 -22.20 4.23
CA PRO A 58 -13.82 -22.19 4.60
C PRO A 58 -12.91 -22.17 3.38
N ILE A 59 -11.92 -21.28 3.41
CA ILE A 59 -10.92 -21.09 2.34
C ILE A 59 -9.56 -21.61 2.79
N THR A 60 -8.71 -21.99 1.84
CA THR A 60 -7.30 -22.28 2.09
C THR A 60 -6.50 -20.99 1.93
N ILE A 61 -5.64 -20.72 2.88
CA ILE A 61 -4.73 -19.56 2.84
C ILE A 61 -3.28 -20.01 2.87
N SER A 62 -2.43 -19.24 2.19
CA SER A 62 -0.98 -19.36 2.14
C SER A 62 -0.33 -18.03 2.55
N PHE A 63 0.99 -18.01 2.74
CA PHE A 63 1.70 -16.90 3.35
C PHE A 63 2.94 -16.52 2.55
N SER A 64 3.38 -15.27 2.65
CA SER A 64 4.65 -14.80 2.06
C SER A 64 5.91 -15.41 2.71
N HIS A 65 5.77 -16.09 3.84
CA HIS A 65 6.83 -16.83 4.53
C HIS A 65 6.64 -18.32 4.33
N SER A 66 7.70 -19.12 4.60
CA SER A 66 7.66 -20.59 4.55
C SER A 66 6.81 -21.18 5.68
N ILE A 67 5.52 -20.92 5.63
CA ILE A 67 4.52 -21.36 6.59
C ILE A 67 3.54 -22.28 5.86
N LYS A 68 3.17 -23.40 6.50
CA LYS A 68 2.21 -24.35 5.94
C LYS A 68 0.85 -23.68 5.72
N SER A 69 0.24 -23.89 4.55
CA SER A 69 -1.12 -23.47 4.25
C SER A 69 -2.12 -24.06 5.24
N GLN A 70 -3.19 -23.34 5.52
CA GLN A 70 -4.22 -23.76 6.44
C GLN A 70 -5.61 -23.30 6.00
N LYS A 71 -6.65 -23.96 6.49
CA LYS A 71 -8.04 -23.57 6.23
C LYS A 71 -8.54 -22.65 7.33
N ILE A 72 -9.25 -21.58 6.93
CA ILE A 72 -9.95 -20.67 7.84
C ILE A 72 -11.35 -20.36 7.32
N THR A 73 -12.26 -20.02 8.21
CA THR A 73 -13.52 -19.36 7.83
C THR A 73 -13.23 -17.86 7.68
N PRO A 74 -13.49 -17.27 6.51
CA PRO A 74 -13.17 -15.87 6.26
C PRO A 74 -13.83 -14.92 7.26
N SER A 75 -13.05 -14.27 8.08
CA SER A 75 -13.45 -13.18 8.96
C SER A 75 -12.21 -12.42 9.44
N TYR A 76 -12.40 -11.18 9.86
CA TYR A 76 -11.30 -10.39 10.46
C TYR A 76 -10.75 -11.05 11.72
N ILE A 77 -11.63 -11.59 12.56
CA ILE A 77 -11.27 -12.26 13.82
C ILE A 77 -10.42 -13.51 13.56
N GLU A 78 -10.86 -14.38 12.66
CA GLU A 78 -10.09 -15.62 12.36
C GLU A 78 -8.75 -15.30 11.68
N MET A 79 -8.70 -14.34 10.76
CA MET A 79 -7.46 -13.90 10.15
C MET A 79 -6.48 -13.36 11.20
N THR A 80 -6.92 -12.48 12.09
CA THR A 80 -6.06 -11.91 13.14
C THR A 80 -5.60 -12.95 14.16
N LYS A 81 -6.44 -13.92 14.55
CA LYS A 81 -6.04 -15.05 15.39
C LYS A 81 -4.93 -15.88 14.75
N VAL A 82 -5.05 -16.16 13.45
CA VAL A 82 -3.99 -16.87 12.71
C VAL A 82 -2.68 -16.10 12.78
N VAL A 83 -2.70 -14.80 12.49
CA VAL A 83 -1.50 -13.95 12.55
C VAL A 83 -0.87 -13.94 13.94
N GLN A 84 -1.69 -13.76 15.00
CA GLN A 84 -1.23 -13.78 16.38
C GLN A 84 -0.57 -15.11 16.74
N ASN A 85 -1.21 -16.23 16.40
CA ASN A 85 -0.63 -17.56 16.63
C ASN A 85 0.71 -17.76 15.91
N LEU A 86 0.86 -17.23 14.70
CA LEU A 86 2.11 -17.31 13.95
C LEU A 86 3.22 -16.49 14.60
N ILE A 87 2.90 -15.32 15.17
CA ILE A 87 3.84 -14.49 15.93
C ILE A 87 4.26 -15.18 17.21
N GLU A 88 3.30 -15.66 18.01
CA GLU A 88 3.54 -16.32 19.31
C GLU A 88 4.38 -17.58 19.19
N ASN A 89 4.19 -18.33 18.09
CA ASN A 89 4.97 -19.53 17.79
C ASN A 89 6.28 -19.25 17.05
N GLY A 90 6.70 -18.00 16.91
CA GLY A 90 7.95 -17.60 16.26
C GLY A 90 8.04 -17.96 14.77
N LYS A 91 6.90 -18.12 14.09
CA LYS A 91 6.82 -18.43 12.65
C LYS A 91 7.01 -17.22 11.77
N ILE A 92 6.78 -16.03 12.30
CA ILE A 92 7.00 -14.76 11.64
C ILE A 92 8.19 -14.07 12.30
N PRO A 93 9.26 -13.75 11.54
CA PRO A 93 10.40 -13.05 12.10
C PRO A 93 10.02 -11.61 12.46
N MET A 94 10.20 -11.24 13.72
CA MET A 94 9.99 -9.88 14.25
C MET A 94 11.25 -9.02 14.03
N GLN A 95 11.70 -8.96 12.80
CA GLN A 95 12.88 -8.17 12.40
C GLN A 95 12.52 -7.12 11.37
N ASN A 96 13.29 -6.05 11.33
CA ASN A 96 13.09 -5.03 10.33
C ASN A 96 13.31 -5.61 8.93
N VAL A 97 12.35 -5.38 8.05
CA VAL A 97 12.44 -5.65 6.63
C VAL A 97 12.79 -4.36 5.90
N GLY A 98 13.28 -4.48 4.68
CA GLY A 98 13.63 -3.33 3.86
C GLY A 98 12.43 -2.41 3.61
N LEU A 99 12.70 -1.11 3.56
CA LEU A 99 11.75 -0.09 3.14
C LEU A 99 11.79 0.01 1.61
N SER A 100 10.66 -0.18 0.97
CA SER A 100 10.48 0.10 -0.46
C SER A 100 9.82 1.47 -0.65
N HIS A 101 10.16 2.16 -1.74
CA HIS A 101 9.52 3.43 -2.09
C HIS A 101 9.25 3.55 -3.58
N ALA A 102 8.25 4.36 -3.91
CA ALA A 102 7.92 4.76 -5.27
C ALA A 102 7.64 6.25 -5.31
N ILE A 103 8.09 6.94 -6.35
CA ILE A 103 7.91 8.38 -6.54
C ILE A 103 7.09 8.60 -7.81
N LYS A 104 6.03 9.39 -7.70
CA LYS A 104 5.21 9.80 -8.84
C LYS A 104 5.09 11.32 -8.90
N GLU A 105 5.36 11.90 -10.07
CA GLU A 105 5.07 13.29 -10.36
C GLU A 105 3.57 13.46 -10.62
N ILE A 106 2.98 14.52 -10.08
CA ILE A 106 1.63 14.94 -10.38
C ILE A 106 1.61 16.44 -10.70
N LYS A 107 0.65 16.87 -11.52
CA LYS A 107 0.51 18.28 -11.93
C LYS A 107 -0.53 19.03 -11.10
N SER A 108 -1.43 18.30 -10.45
CA SER A 108 -2.49 18.85 -9.62
C SER A 108 -2.94 17.82 -8.59
N TYR A 109 -3.64 18.27 -7.56
CA TYR A 109 -4.24 17.37 -6.57
C TYR A 109 -5.29 16.42 -7.17
N ASN A 110 -5.94 16.81 -8.28
CA ASN A 110 -6.89 15.94 -8.97
C ASN A 110 -6.24 14.64 -9.50
N GLU A 111 -4.94 14.65 -9.75
CA GLU A 111 -4.22 13.43 -10.15
C GLU A 111 -4.01 12.44 -8.99
N LEU A 112 -4.21 12.85 -7.74
CA LEU A 112 -4.28 11.94 -6.60
C LEU A 112 -5.43 10.94 -6.75
N ASN A 113 -6.50 11.35 -7.42
CA ASN A 113 -7.63 10.47 -7.69
C ASN A 113 -7.25 9.24 -8.51
N ALA A 114 -6.29 9.37 -9.42
CA ALA A 114 -5.76 8.24 -10.18
C ALA A 114 -4.94 7.25 -9.33
N LEU A 115 -4.46 7.69 -8.16
CA LEU A 115 -3.65 6.87 -7.24
C LEU A 115 -4.49 6.21 -6.14
N PHE A 116 -5.51 6.90 -5.67
CA PHE A 116 -6.26 6.51 -4.47
C PHE A 116 -7.73 6.18 -4.75
N GLY A 117 -8.27 6.63 -5.89
CA GLY A 117 -9.65 6.41 -6.30
C GLY A 117 -10.31 7.69 -6.84
N GLN A 118 -11.14 7.57 -7.86
CA GLN A 118 -11.69 8.70 -8.62
C GLN A 118 -12.63 9.60 -7.81
N LYS A 119 -13.23 9.08 -6.73
CA LYS A 119 -14.17 9.81 -5.87
C LYS A 119 -13.54 10.25 -4.55
N ILE A 120 -12.24 10.12 -4.40
CA ILE A 120 -11.53 10.52 -3.19
C ILE A 120 -11.37 12.04 -3.14
N ASN A 121 -11.62 12.62 -1.99
CA ASN A 121 -11.34 14.02 -1.72
C ASN A 121 -9.91 14.21 -1.21
N PRO A 122 -9.00 14.78 -2.01
CA PRO A 122 -7.62 15.01 -1.59
C PRO A 122 -7.49 15.92 -0.36
N THR A 123 -8.45 16.83 -0.16
CA THR A 123 -8.51 17.72 1.02
C THR A 123 -8.65 16.92 2.31
N LEU A 124 -9.48 15.86 2.30
CA LEU A 124 -9.62 14.98 3.47
C LEU A 124 -8.41 14.05 3.63
N LEU A 125 -7.79 13.65 2.53
CA LEU A 125 -6.70 12.69 2.57
C LEU A 125 -5.39 13.31 3.08
N PHE A 126 -5.08 14.54 2.64
CA PHE A 126 -3.82 15.23 2.94
C PHE A 126 -4.00 16.57 3.64
N ASP A 127 -5.21 16.92 4.06
CA ASP A 127 -5.51 18.21 4.67
C ASP A 127 -4.98 19.40 3.83
N VAL A 128 -5.19 19.34 2.52
CA VAL A 128 -4.80 20.43 1.62
C VAL A 128 -5.87 21.52 1.61
N PRO A 129 -5.51 22.80 1.83
CA PRO A 129 -6.48 23.86 2.05
C PRO A 129 -7.25 24.30 0.79
N THR A 130 -6.77 23.94 -0.41
CA THR A 130 -7.36 24.35 -1.69
C THR A 130 -7.13 23.28 -2.76
N ASP A 131 -7.90 23.33 -3.85
CA ASP A 131 -7.72 22.48 -5.03
C ASP A 131 -6.45 22.81 -5.83
N LYS A 132 -5.78 23.90 -5.49
CA LYS A 132 -4.57 24.36 -6.17
C LYS A 132 -3.34 24.12 -5.27
N ALA A 133 -2.33 23.53 -5.85
CA ALA A 133 -1.01 23.43 -5.23
C ALA A 133 -0.48 24.83 -4.90
N SER A 134 0.15 24.97 -3.73
CA SER A 134 0.76 26.22 -3.31
C SER A 134 2.14 26.44 -3.98
N LYS A 135 2.75 25.39 -4.51
CA LYS A 135 4.06 25.39 -5.15
C LYS A 135 4.06 24.70 -6.51
N GLN A 136 5.10 24.98 -7.31
CA GLN A 136 5.15 24.63 -8.72
C GLN A 136 5.27 23.12 -8.99
N ASN A 137 6.02 22.42 -8.14
CA ASN A 137 6.33 21.00 -8.34
C ASN A 137 5.67 20.13 -7.27
N LEU A 138 5.00 19.07 -7.71
CA LEU A 138 4.31 18.12 -6.83
C LEU A 138 4.83 16.71 -7.04
N LEU A 139 5.14 16.03 -5.95
CA LEU A 139 5.48 14.61 -5.93
C LEU A 139 4.62 13.88 -4.91
N VAL A 140 4.27 12.65 -5.26
CA VAL A 140 3.73 11.67 -4.32
C VAL A 140 4.78 10.59 -4.09
N VAL A 141 5.11 10.34 -2.83
CA VAL A 141 6.06 9.30 -2.41
C VAL A 141 5.30 8.26 -1.61
N SER A 142 5.21 7.03 -2.13
CA SER A 142 4.68 5.88 -1.39
C SER A 142 5.83 5.15 -0.72
N LEU A 143 5.66 4.82 0.55
CA LEU A 143 6.63 4.13 1.39
C LEU A 143 5.96 2.88 1.96
N GLU A 144 6.61 1.72 1.83
CA GLU A 144 6.05 0.44 2.26
C GLU A 144 7.11 -0.45 2.91
N GLN A 145 6.75 -0.98 4.08
CA GLN A 145 7.48 -2.02 4.79
C GLN A 145 6.54 -3.21 4.97
N LYS A 146 6.58 -4.17 4.02
CA LYS A 146 5.69 -5.33 3.99
C LYS A 146 6.25 -6.42 4.91
N LEU A 147 5.52 -6.75 5.96
CA LEU A 147 5.95 -7.72 6.98
C LEU A 147 5.40 -9.11 6.71
N LEU A 148 4.13 -9.21 6.36
CA LEU A 148 3.44 -10.47 6.08
C LEU A 148 2.38 -10.25 5.02
N SER A 149 2.30 -11.14 4.05
CA SER A 149 1.14 -11.23 3.16
C SER A 149 0.45 -12.59 3.33
N ILE A 150 -0.87 -12.56 3.34
CA ILE A 150 -1.75 -13.74 3.32
C ILE A 150 -2.41 -13.77 1.95
N TYR A 151 -2.40 -14.92 1.31
CA TYR A 151 -2.99 -15.16 0.01
C TYR A 151 -4.09 -16.21 0.14
N MET A 152 -5.20 -16.03 -0.57
CA MET A 152 -6.23 -17.03 -0.73
C MET A 152 -5.88 -17.93 -1.91
N ASP A 153 -5.87 -19.24 -1.72
CA ASP A 153 -5.74 -20.17 -2.83
C ASP A 153 -6.95 -20.00 -3.76
N LEU A 154 -6.71 -20.10 -5.07
CA LEU A 154 -7.76 -19.91 -6.07
C LEU A 154 -8.89 -20.92 -5.83
N PRO A 155 -10.15 -20.49 -5.63
CA PRO A 155 -11.26 -21.39 -5.48
C PRO A 155 -11.60 -22.10 -6.79
N ASP A 156 -11.96 -23.38 -6.73
CA ASP A 156 -12.40 -24.17 -7.89
C ASP A 156 -13.68 -23.63 -8.54
N THR A 157 -14.50 -22.94 -7.76
CA THR A 157 -15.76 -22.34 -8.20
C THR A 157 -15.87 -20.89 -7.72
N PRO A 158 -16.69 -20.06 -8.39
CA PRO A 158 -16.92 -18.67 -7.92
C PRO A 158 -17.32 -18.62 -6.45
N VAL A 159 -16.71 -17.73 -5.66
CA VAL A 159 -16.88 -17.66 -4.20
C VAL A 159 -18.33 -17.43 -3.74
N LEU A 160 -19.17 -16.86 -4.60
CA LEU A 160 -20.58 -16.58 -4.34
C LEU A 160 -21.53 -17.55 -5.06
N GLN A 161 -21.01 -18.64 -5.66
CA GLN A 161 -21.86 -19.60 -6.37
C GLN A 161 -22.95 -20.15 -5.44
N GLY A 162 -24.21 -20.12 -5.93
CA GLY A 162 -25.36 -20.59 -5.18
C GLY A 162 -25.84 -19.68 -4.04
N LYS A 163 -25.17 -18.54 -3.79
CA LYS A 163 -25.62 -17.54 -2.82
C LYS A 163 -26.73 -16.67 -3.43
N LYS A 164 -27.81 -16.47 -2.68
CA LYS A 164 -28.85 -15.47 -3.02
C LYS A 164 -28.48 -14.17 -2.30
N LEU A 165 -28.15 -13.15 -3.05
CA LEU A 165 -27.80 -11.83 -2.54
C LEU A 165 -28.73 -10.79 -3.16
N GLU A 166 -28.97 -9.70 -2.44
CA GLU A 166 -29.67 -8.51 -2.95
C GLU A 166 -28.79 -7.65 -3.87
N TYR A 167 -27.51 -8.02 -4.01
CA TYR A 167 -26.51 -7.31 -4.79
C TYR A 167 -26.24 -8.01 -6.13
N ASP A 168 -25.96 -7.23 -7.15
CA ASP A 168 -25.47 -7.71 -8.44
C ASP A 168 -24.06 -8.32 -8.26
N THR A 169 -23.93 -9.62 -8.32
CA THR A 169 -22.68 -10.35 -8.15
C THR A 169 -21.61 -9.97 -9.18
N ASN A 170 -22.02 -9.43 -10.35
CA ASN A 170 -21.08 -8.94 -11.36
C ASN A 170 -20.35 -7.66 -10.93
N LYS A 171 -20.83 -6.98 -9.89
CA LYS A 171 -20.24 -5.76 -9.32
C LYS A 171 -19.51 -6.02 -8.00
N LEU A 172 -19.37 -7.29 -7.62
CA LEU A 172 -18.72 -7.68 -6.39
C LEU A 172 -17.33 -8.23 -6.64
N ILE A 173 -16.42 -7.86 -5.76
CA ILE A 173 -15.07 -8.40 -5.68
C ILE A 173 -14.84 -9.01 -4.30
N TYR A 174 -13.87 -9.92 -4.21
CA TYR A 174 -13.39 -10.43 -2.93
C TYR A 174 -11.89 -10.20 -2.79
N LEU A 175 -11.44 -10.03 -1.56
CA LEU A 175 -10.03 -9.83 -1.26
C LEU A 175 -9.31 -11.18 -1.34
N ASN A 176 -8.42 -11.33 -2.31
CA ASN A 176 -7.64 -12.55 -2.53
C ASN A 176 -6.21 -12.47 -1.98
N SER A 177 -5.75 -11.27 -1.58
CA SER A 177 -4.57 -11.12 -0.72
C SER A 177 -4.75 -9.97 0.26
N VAL A 178 -4.08 -10.08 1.41
CA VAL A 178 -4.02 -9.02 2.42
C VAL A 178 -2.59 -8.95 2.93
N THR A 179 -2.01 -7.74 2.96
CA THR A 179 -0.64 -7.49 3.42
C THR A 179 -0.65 -6.61 4.67
N PHE A 180 0.13 -7.01 5.65
CA PHE A 180 0.37 -6.32 6.91
C PHE A 180 1.73 -5.65 6.91
N GLY A 181 1.86 -4.58 7.66
CA GLY A 181 3.12 -3.84 7.80
C GLY A 181 2.90 -2.36 8.07
N ARG A 182 3.81 -1.55 7.55
CA ARG A 182 3.74 -0.09 7.62
C ARG A 182 3.68 0.49 6.22
N LYS A 183 2.77 1.41 6.01
CA LYS A 183 2.66 2.16 4.75
C LYS A 183 2.45 3.62 5.06
N ALA A 184 3.10 4.47 4.30
CA ALA A 184 2.84 5.89 4.30
C ALA A 184 2.84 6.44 2.88
N VAL A 185 2.15 7.55 2.70
CA VAL A 185 2.18 8.32 1.48
C VAL A 185 2.49 9.77 1.85
N ALA A 186 3.54 10.33 1.26
CA ALA A 186 3.89 11.73 1.40
C ALA A 186 3.52 12.47 0.12
N LEU A 187 2.78 13.58 0.27
CA LEU A 187 2.56 14.59 -0.75
C LEU A 187 3.57 15.71 -0.52
N ILE A 188 4.43 15.97 -1.49
CA ILE A 188 5.50 16.95 -1.42
C ILE A 188 5.28 18.04 -2.46
N GLU A 189 5.20 19.28 -2.01
CA GLU A 189 5.11 20.47 -2.84
C GLU A 189 6.39 21.28 -2.70
N SER A 190 7.03 21.67 -3.81
CA SER A 190 8.32 22.39 -3.77
C SER A 190 8.48 23.35 -4.93
N GLU A 191 9.22 24.45 -4.68
CA GLU A 191 9.74 25.35 -5.73
C GLU A 191 11.03 24.81 -6.36
N GLN A 192 11.65 23.80 -5.75
CA GLN A 192 12.89 23.22 -6.24
C GLN A 192 12.64 22.43 -7.53
N PRO A 193 13.60 22.43 -8.49
CA PRO A 193 13.51 21.59 -9.67
C PRO A 193 13.26 20.12 -9.33
N LEU A 194 12.37 19.46 -10.08
CA LEU A 194 11.98 18.06 -9.86
C LEU A 194 13.18 17.11 -9.74
N SER A 195 14.23 17.33 -10.54
CA SER A 195 15.47 16.52 -10.49
C SER A 195 16.19 16.62 -9.15
N LYS A 196 16.27 17.84 -8.58
CA LYS A 196 16.88 18.07 -7.27
C LYS A 196 16.02 17.49 -6.16
N LEU A 197 14.70 17.66 -6.27
CA LEU A 197 13.75 17.13 -5.29
C LEU A 197 13.79 15.61 -5.25
N LYS A 198 13.78 14.94 -6.41
CA LYS A 198 13.92 13.47 -6.49
C LYS A 198 15.26 13.00 -5.91
N ALA A 199 16.37 13.65 -6.29
CA ALA A 199 17.69 13.31 -5.77
C ALA A 199 17.76 13.46 -4.24
N ALA A 200 17.11 14.48 -3.67
CA ALA A 200 17.03 14.65 -2.23
C ALA A 200 16.21 13.53 -1.55
N ILE A 201 15.09 13.15 -2.14
CA ILE A 201 14.25 12.03 -1.66
C ILE A 201 15.06 10.72 -1.73
N ASP A 202 15.68 10.42 -2.88
CA ASP A 202 16.48 9.20 -3.06
C ASP A 202 17.65 9.14 -2.05
N ASN A 203 18.33 10.25 -1.78
CA ASN A 203 19.37 10.31 -0.77
C ASN A 203 18.84 9.99 0.63
N VAL A 204 17.70 10.54 0.98
CA VAL A 204 17.03 10.25 2.25
C VAL A 204 16.61 8.77 2.32
N MET A 205 16.04 8.20 1.25
CA MET A 205 15.62 6.80 1.20
C MET A 205 16.80 5.83 1.28
N GLN A 206 17.91 6.13 0.63
CA GLN A 206 19.13 5.32 0.69
C GLN A 206 19.78 5.31 2.09
N ASN A 207 19.57 6.37 2.85
CA ASN A 207 20.18 6.56 4.17
C ASN A 207 19.15 6.47 5.32
N TYR A 208 17.96 5.91 5.09
CA TYR A 208 16.89 5.93 6.09
C TYR A 208 17.26 5.26 7.41
N ASN A 209 18.17 4.26 7.39
CA ASN A 209 18.70 3.58 8.59
C ASN A 209 19.88 4.31 9.24
N ASN A 210 20.45 5.34 8.57
CA ASN A 210 21.60 6.10 9.02
C ASN A 210 21.37 7.59 8.74
N PRO A 211 20.46 8.25 9.47
CA PRO A 211 20.06 9.64 9.19
C PRO A 211 21.21 10.64 9.16
N GLU A 212 22.31 10.36 9.88
CA GLU A 212 23.53 11.17 9.89
C GLU A 212 24.29 11.18 8.55
N LYS A 213 23.97 10.27 7.65
CA LYS A 213 24.54 10.22 6.29
C LYS A 213 23.72 10.95 5.24
N ILE A 214 22.54 11.47 5.63
CA ILE A 214 21.73 12.27 4.74
C ILE A 214 22.44 13.60 4.49
N ALA A 215 22.65 13.94 3.20
CA ALA A 215 23.35 15.16 2.85
C ALA A 215 22.61 16.42 3.32
N ASP A 216 23.33 17.42 3.83
CA ASP A 216 22.78 18.70 4.27
C ASP A 216 21.97 19.40 3.16
N THR A 217 22.40 19.26 1.91
CA THR A 217 21.67 19.78 0.74
C THR A 217 20.30 19.12 0.58
N SER A 218 20.17 17.82 0.87
CA SER A 218 18.91 17.10 0.82
C SER A 218 17.99 17.59 1.96
N HIS A 219 18.52 17.74 3.16
CA HIS A 219 17.79 18.34 4.28
C HIS A 219 17.29 19.75 3.93
N ALA A 220 18.13 20.61 3.37
CA ALA A 220 17.77 21.97 3.00
C ALA A 220 16.66 22.00 1.93
N ILE A 221 16.71 21.13 0.91
CA ILE A 221 15.67 21.02 -0.12
C ILE A 221 14.33 20.61 0.48
N LEU A 222 14.33 19.58 1.31
CA LEU A 222 13.10 19.03 1.91
C LEU A 222 12.51 19.96 2.97
N SER A 223 13.34 20.63 3.78
CA SER A 223 12.88 21.61 4.78
C SER A 223 12.21 22.85 4.16
N ASN A 224 12.57 23.18 2.91
CA ASN A 224 11.94 24.26 2.13
C ASN A 224 10.72 23.78 1.30
N SER A 225 10.33 22.52 1.44
CA SER A 225 9.16 21.93 0.78
C SER A 225 8.00 21.81 1.78
N ASN A 226 6.77 21.87 1.25
CA ASN A 226 5.60 21.51 2.04
C ASN A 226 5.39 20.00 1.94
N ILE A 227 5.49 19.29 3.06
CA ILE A 227 5.36 17.83 3.10
C ILE A 227 4.16 17.48 3.98
N ARG A 228 3.22 16.75 3.41
CA ARG A 228 2.04 16.20 4.10
C ARG A 228 2.10 14.69 4.05
N VAL A 229 1.83 14.04 5.16
CA VAL A 229 2.00 12.60 5.29
C VAL A 229 0.69 11.97 5.73
N MET A 230 0.32 10.88 5.05
CA MET A 230 -0.74 9.97 5.46
C MET A 230 -0.11 8.62 5.81
N ILE A 231 -0.45 8.06 6.97
CA ILE A 231 0.02 6.75 7.42
C ILE A 231 -1.15 5.76 7.40
N VAL A 232 -0.86 4.55 6.92
CA VAL A 232 -1.79 3.41 6.88
C VAL A 232 -1.19 2.26 7.67
N GLY A 233 -1.96 1.73 8.61
CA GLY A 233 -1.51 0.62 9.48
C GLY A 233 -0.59 1.06 10.62
N GLY A 234 -0.41 0.17 11.59
CA GLY A 234 0.37 0.45 12.81
C GLY A 234 -0.33 1.38 13.80
N ASN A 235 0.37 1.74 14.89
CA ASN A 235 -0.14 2.61 15.95
C ASN A 235 0.10 4.11 15.70
N ALA A 236 0.48 4.50 14.49
CA ALA A 236 0.89 5.87 14.25
C ALA A 236 -0.29 6.77 13.89
N GLN A 237 -0.74 7.56 14.85
CA GLN A 237 -1.40 8.83 14.57
C GLN A 237 -0.30 9.89 14.38
N MET A 238 0.14 10.11 13.14
CA MET A 238 1.06 11.19 12.84
C MET A 238 0.36 12.16 11.89
N ASN A 239 -0.01 13.31 12.40
CA ASN A 239 -0.28 14.50 11.61
C ASN A 239 1.01 15.31 11.55
N VAL A 240 1.90 14.99 10.63
CA VAL A 240 3.14 15.73 10.47
C VAL A 240 2.97 16.75 9.36
N GLN A 241 2.89 18.01 9.74
CA GLN A 241 2.87 19.17 8.83
C GLN A 241 4.14 20.00 9.10
N SER A 242 5.29 19.52 8.72
CA SER A 242 6.51 20.29 8.87
C SER A 242 7.54 19.95 7.80
N GLY A 243 8.51 20.84 7.58
CA GLY A 243 9.64 20.56 6.70
C GLY A 243 10.48 19.35 7.11
N ASN A 244 10.30 18.82 8.32
CA ASN A 244 10.93 17.61 8.84
C ASN A 244 10.05 16.36 8.70
N ALA A 245 8.85 16.48 8.12
CA ALA A 245 7.87 15.39 8.03
C ALA A 245 8.43 14.10 7.45
N LEU A 246 9.29 14.20 6.42
CA LEU A 246 9.90 13.01 5.82
C LEU A 246 10.91 12.35 6.78
N THR A 247 11.70 13.12 7.52
CA THR A 247 12.65 12.59 8.51
C THR A 247 11.90 11.91 9.67
N GLU A 248 10.83 12.51 10.17
CA GLU A 248 10.01 11.91 11.23
C GLU A 248 9.33 10.63 10.73
N LEU A 249 8.89 10.61 9.48
CA LEU A 249 8.35 9.42 8.85
C LEU A 249 9.39 8.28 8.76
N LEU A 250 10.65 8.60 8.48
CA LEU A 250 11.73 7.61 8.49
C LEU A 250 12.00 7.06 9.90
N LEU A 251 11.92 7.90 10.94
CA LEU A 251 12.01 7.44 12.32
C LEU A 251 10.90 6.44 12.63
N TYR A 252 9.67 6.67 12.14
CA TYR A 252 8.58 5.71 12.26
C TYR A 252 8.91 4.35 11.62
N PHE A 253 9.45 4.34 10.40
CA PHE A 253 9.82 3.09 9.72
C PHE A 253 11.03 2.39 10.37
N ASN A 254 11.88 3.11 11.10
CA ASN A 254 13.02 2.55 11.84
C ASN A 254 12.67 2.01 13.23
N GLN A 255 11.46 2.26 13.73
CA GLN A 255 11.03 1.70 15.01
C GLN A 255 11.02 0.17 14.94
N LYS A 256 11.31 -0.45 16.08
CA LYS A 256 11.24 -1.91 16.21
C LYS A 256 9.85 -2.41 15.78
N ILE A 257 9.85 -3.49 15.01
CA ILE A 257 8.61 -4.18 14.62
C ILE A 257 7.98 -4.82 15.86
N THR A 258 6.67 -4.63 16.01
CA THR A 258 5.87 -5.14 17.13
C THR A 258 4.66 -5.92 16.61
N GLY A 259 3.96 -6.61 17.51
CA GLY A 259 2.72 -7.32 17.17
C GLY A 259 1.64 -6.40 16.57
N SER A 260 1.62 -5.11 16.94
CA SER A 260 0.67 -4.13 16.41
C SER A 260 0.85 -3.86 14.91
N ASP A 261 2.05 -4.03 14.36
CA ASP A 261 2.30 -3.88 12.93
C ASP A 261 1.63 -4.98 12.08
N PHE A 262 1.14 -6.05 12.72
CA PHE A 262 0.42 -7.16 12.10
C PHE A 262 -1.10 -7.15 12.37
N ILE A 263 -1.61 -6.17 13.09
CA ILE A 263 -3.06 -6.09 13.39
C ILE A 263 -3.81 -5.41 12.26
N SER A 264 -3.23 -4.38 11.65
CA SER A 264 -3.90 -3.57 10.63
C SER A 264 -3.36 -3.88 9.25
N PRO A 265 -4.19 -4.38 8.32
CA PRO A 265 -3.84 -4.47 6.92
C PRO A 265 -3.49 -3.10 6.34
N ILE A 266 -2.48 -3.07 5.46
CA ILE A 266 -2.04 -1.84 4.78
C ILE A 266 -2.49 -1.79 3.32
N ILE A 267 -2.46 -2.93 2.64
CA ILE A 267 -2.86 -3.08 1.23
C ILE A 267 -3.51 -4.44 1.01
N PHE A 268 -4.25 -4.55 -0.08
CA PHE A 268 -4.83 -5.80 -0.54
C PHE A 268 -4.87 -5.88 -2.07
N THR A 269 -5.09 -7.07 -2.61
CA THR A 269 -5.51 -7.31 -3.98
C THR A 269 -6.88 -7.98 -3.99
N ALA A 270 -7.57 -7.94 -5.13
CA ALA A 270 -8.92 -8.47 -5.24
C ALA A 270 -9.13 -9.25 -6.54
N ALA A 271 -10.16 -10.09 -6.54
CA ALA A 271 -10.66 -10.79 -7.71
C ALA A 271 -12.16 -10.62 -7.83
N TRP A 272 -12.69 -10.77 -9.05
CA TRP A 272 -14.13 -10.74 -9.30
C TRP A 272 -14.82 -11.95 -8.67
N ALA A 273 -15.86 -11.68 -7.89
CA ALA A 273 -16.59 -12.74 -7.20
C ALA A 273 -17.40 -13.67 -8.13
N LYS A 274 -17.65 -13.22 -9.36
CA LYS A 274 -18.42 -13.96 -10.38
C LYS A 274 -17.64 -15.10 -11.05
N ASP A 275 -16.30 -14.95 -11.19
CA ASP A 275 -15.49 -15.85 -12.03
C ASP A 275 -14.04 -16.02 -11.53
N ASN A 276 -13.69 -15.45 -10.38
CA ASN A 276 -12.34 -15.45 -9.77
C ASN A 276 -11.25 -14.78 -10.63
N SER A 277 -11.59 -14.07 -11.70
CA SER A 277 -10.60 -13.31 -12.48
C SER A 277 -10.03 -12.12 -11.69
N VAL A 278 -8.80 -11.73 -11.99
CA VAL A 278 -8.13 -10.61 -11.33
C VAL A 278 -8.95 -9.33 -11.50
N PHE A 279 -9.15 -8.60 -10.42
CA PHE A 279 -9.76 -7.28 -10.46
C PHE A 279 -8.69 -6.22 -10.73
N GLU A 280 -8.89 -5.46 -11.80
CA GLU A 280 -8.10 -4.27 -12.14
C GLU A 280 -9.02 -3.05 -12.09
N ASN A 281 -8.61 -2.02 -11.37
CA ASN A 281 -9.33 -0.74 -11.32
C ASN A 281 -8.92 0.10 -12.54
N LYS A 282 -9.77 0.14 -13.55
CA LYS A 282 -9.55 0.89 -14.80
C LYS A 282 -10.15 2.28 -14.75
#